data_d18e1659c23a4a08c759d96741a11f32
#
_entry.id   d18e1659c23a4a08c759d96741a11f32
#
_cell.length_a   1.000
_cell.length_b   1.000
_cell.length_c   1.000
_cell.angle_alpha   90.00
_cell.angle_beta   90.00
_cell.angle_gamma   90.00
#
_symmetry.space_group_name_H-M   'P 1'
#
loop_
_entity.id
_entity.type
_entity.pdbx_description
1 polymer ?
#
loop_
_entity_poly.entity_id
_entity_poly.type
_entity_poly.pdbx_seq_one_letter_code
_entity_poly.pdbx_strand_id
1 'polypeptide(L)'
;INAFHEKPEHPQSLPDDPAHCLASMGNYVFKTEFLFEQLRRDSHNHASDHDFGKNIIPSIIGEHKVFAYRFIDAGGGISAYWRDVGSLDSYWLANMELVQPTPSLNLYDARWPIWTFQEQSPPAKFVFDDDQRRGMATDSMVSGVYRAKIVAVLQCAGTFLLAD
;
A
#
# COMPACT_ATOMS: atom_id res chain seq x y z
N ILE A 1 -0.76 20.71 -11.84
CA ILE A 1 -2.08 20.16 -12.20
C ILE A 1 -3.11 21.29 -12.24
N ASN A 2 -4.10 21.15 -13.13
CA ASN A 2 -5.14 22.17 -13.34
C ASN A 2 -6.49 21.75 -12.76
N ALA A 3 -6.63 20.46 -12.46
CA ALA A 3 -7.84 19.91 -11.86
C ALA A 3 -7.48 18.67 -11.02
N PHE A 4 -8.32 18.40 -10.05
CA PHE A 4 -8.29 17.18 -9.23
C PHE A 4 -9.74 16.78 -8.96
N HIS A 5 -10.07 15.55 -9.31
CA HIS A 5 -11.41 14.99 -9.14
C HIS A 5 -11.32 13.73 -8.29
N GLU A 6 -12.05 13.70 -7.20
CA GLU A 6 -12.10 12.52 -6.35
C GLU A 6 -12.98 11.44 -6.98
N LYS A 7 -12.38 10.28 -7.27
CA LYS A 7 -13.04 9.08 -7.80
C LYS A 7 -14.03 9.35 -8.96
N PRO A 8 -13.60 10.01 -10.05
CA PRO A 8 -14.49 10.30 -11.17
C PRO A 8 -14.88 9.01 -11.92
N GLU A 9 -16.13 8.91 -12.36
CA GLU A 9 -16.60 7.79 -13.19
C GLU A 9 -15.85 7.71 -14.53
N HIS A 10 -15.50 8.89 -15.08
CA HIS A 10 -14.75 9.02 -16.33
C HIS A 10 -13.49 9.83 -16.11
N PRO A 11 -12.36 9.20 -15.71
CA PRO A 11 -11.11 9.90 -15.47
C PRO A 11 -10.54 10.47 -16.78
N GLN A 12 -9.95 11.65 -16.71
CA GLN A 12 -9.30 12.28 -17.85
C GLN A 12 -8.00 11.56 -18.18
N SER A 13 -7.86 11.13 -19.42
CA SER A 13 -6.65 10.47 -19.91
C SER A 13 -5.45 11.42 -19.97
N LEU A 14 -4.25 10.85 -19.95
CA LEU A 14 -3.02 11.60 -20.20
C LEU A 14 -2.98 12.10 -21.66
N PRO A 15 -2.46 13.32 -21.91
CA PRO A 15 -2.33 13.84 -23.27
C PRO A 15 -1.49 12.96 -24.20
N ASP A 16 -0.45 12.33 -23.64
CA ASP A 16 0.51 11.49 -24.39
C ASP A 16 0.17 10.01 -24.32
N ASP A 17 -0.82 9.62 -23.53
CA ASP A 17 -1.21 8.22 -23.33
C ASP A 17 -2.70 8.10 -23.03
N PRO A 18 -3.54 7.97 -24.07
CA PRO A 18 -5.00 7.90 -23.90
C PRO A 18 -5.52 6.68 -23.14
N ALA A 19 -4.69 5.64 -22.98
CA ALA A 19 -5.06 4.43 -22.26
C ALA A 19 -4.90 4.57 -20.74
N HIS A 20 -4.21 5.61 -20.27
CA HIS A 20 -3.90 5.81 -18.87
C HIS A 20 -4.35 7.19 -18.36
N CYS A 21 -4.59 7.26 -17.05
CA CYS A 21 -4.84 8.50 -16.32
C CYS A 21 -3.92 8.59 -15.12
N LEU A 22 -3.76 9.79 -14.56
CA LEU A 22 -3.10 9.96 -13.27
C LEU A 22 -4.09 9.69 -12.13
N ALA A 23 -3.74 8.77 -11.25
CA ALA A 23 -4.47 8.52 -10.02
C ALA A 23 -3.64 8.98 -8.81
N SER A 24 -4.29 9.60 -7.83
CA SER A 24 -3.64 9.96 -6.58
C SER A 24 -3.41 8.72 -5.74
N MET A 25 -2.19 8.57 -5.23
CA MET A 25 -1.83 7.54 -4.25
C MET A 25 -2.10 7.97 -2.80
N GLY A 26 -2.64 9.17 -2.59
CA GLY A 26 -2.84 9.72 -1.25
C GLY A 26 -1.56 10.22 -0.57
N ASN A 27 -0.43 10.26 -1.28
CA ASN A 27 0.85 10.70 -0.75
C ASN A 27 1.14 12.12 -1.22
N TYR A 28 1.28 13.06 -0.29
CA TYR A 28 1.46 14.46 -0.57
C TYR A 28 2.67 15.03 0.15
N VAL A 29 3.36 15.98 -0.51
CA VAL A 29 4.49 16.71 0.06
C VAL A 29 4.16 18.19 0.06
N PHE A 30 4.21 18.80 1.22
CA PHE A 30 3.93 20.23 1.43
C PHE A 30 5.08 20.93 2.14
N LYS A 31 5.18 22.24 1.96
CA LYS A 31 5.89 23.07 2.93
C LYS A 31 5.09 23.09 4.23
N THR A 32 5.74 22.90 5.36
CA THR A 32 5.07 22.73 6.66
C THR A 32 4.15 23.91 7.01
N GLU A 33 4.63 25.13 6.84
CA GLU A 33 3.84 26.35 7.13
C GLU A 33 2.58 26.43 6.27
N PHE A 34 2.74 26.17 4.97
CA PHE A 34 1.63 26.14 4.03
C PHE A 34 0.60 25.07 4.39
N LEU A 35 1.06 23.86 4.74
CA LEU A 35 0.16 22.79 5.17
C LEU A 35 -0.68 23.20 6.38
N PHE A 36 -0.03 23.77 7.41
CA PHE A 36 -0.74 24.22 8.61
C PHE A 36 -1.74 25.32 8.32
N GLU A 37 -1.41 26.23 7.42
CA GLU A 37 -2.35 27.28 6.98
C GLU A 37 -3.59 26.66 6.32
N GLN A 38 -3.40 25.74 5.37
CA GLN A 38 -4.53 25.10 4.69
C GLN A 38 -5.39 24.25 5.63
N LEU A 39 -4.76 23.51 6.53
CA LEU A 39 -5.49 22.71 7.54
C LEU A 39 -6.30 23.58 8.50
N ARG A 40 -5.77 24.73 8.93
CA ARG A 40 -6.51 25.69 9.75
C ARG A 40 -7.67 26.30 8.97
N ARG A 41 -7.45 26.68 7.71
CA ARG A 41 -8.52 27.19 6.84
C ARG A 41 -9.65 26.17 6.69
N ASP A 42 -9.30 24.93 6.42
CA ASP A 42 -10.25 23.83 6.26
C ASP A 42 -10.99 23.50 7.56
N SER A 43 -10.30 23.51 8.71
CA SER A 43 -10.91 23.20 10.01
C SER A 43 -12.02 24.18 10.44
N HIS A 44 -12.05 25.40 9.88
CA HIS A 44 -13.11 26.38 10.11
C HIS A 44 -14.27 26.25 9.09
N ASN A 45 -14.14 25.39 8.09
CA ASN A 45 -15.17 25.15 7.11
C ASN A 45 -16.08 23.98 7.54
N HIS A 46 -17.20 24.28 8.12
CA HIS A 46 -18.16 23.26 8.58
C HIS A 46 -18.82 22.45 7.46
N ALA A 47 -18.65 22.86 6.20
CA ALA A 47 -19.13 22.11 5.04
C ALA A 47 -18.07 21.17 4.46
N SER A 48 -16.88 21.14 5.03
CA SER A 48 -15.78 20.26 4.61
C SER A 48 -15.87 18.90 5.29
N ASP A 49 -15.56 17.84 4.53
CA ASP A 49 -15.34 16.50 5.08
C ASP A 49 -13.93 16.37 5.72
N HIS A 50 -13.12 17.40 5.65
CA HIS A 50 -11.73 17.44 6.08
C HIS A 50 -10.85 16.40 5.37
N ASP A 51 -11.15 16.14 4.11
CA ASP A 51 -10.47 15.16 3.26
C ASP A 51 -9.51 15.88 2.29
N PHE A 52 -8.31 15.33 2.12
CA PHE A 52 -7.31 15.91 1.22
C PHE A 52 -7.76 15.89 -0.24
N GLY A 53 -8.34 14.77 -0.70
CA GLY A 53 -8.78 14.60 -2.07
C GLY A 53 -10.04 15.37 -2.42
N LYS A 54 -11.01 15.44 -1.49
CA LYS A 54 -12.29 16.09 -1.71
C LYS A 54 -12.25 17.59 -1.47
N ASN A 55 -11.50 18.04 -0.47
CA ASN A 55 -11.58 19.40 0.04
C ASN A 55 -10.28 20.18 -0.14
N ILE A 56 -9.17 19.71 0.43
CA ILE A 56 -7.94 20.48 0.53
C ILE A 56 -7.27 20.65 -0.84
N ILE A 57 -7.00 19.55 -1.56
CA ILE A 57 -6.33 19.64 -2.86
C ILE A 57 -7.14 20.45 -3.88
N PRO A 58 -8.46 20.20 -4.08
CA PRO A 58 -9.26 21.03 -4.97
C PRO A 58 -9.27 22.50 -4.61
N SER A 59 -9.28 22.84 -3.32
CA SER A 59 -9.32 24.26 -2.89
C SER A 59 -8.03 25.03 -3.19
N ILE A 60 -6.88 24.35 -3.23
CA ILE A 60 -5.57 25.00 -3.42
C ILE A 60 -5.12 25.07 -4.89
N ILE A 61 -5.66 24.21 -5.77
CA ILE A 61 -5.19 24.13 -7.18
C ILE A 61 -5.33 25.45 -7.92
N GLY A 62 -6.42 26.18 -7.68
CA GLY A 62 -6.68 27.44 -8.36
C GLY A 62 -5.80 28.61 -7.88
N GLU A 63 -5.32 28.55 -6.66
CA GLU A 63 -4.62 29.64 -5.98
C GLU A 63 -3.10 29.40 -5.90
N HIS A 64 -2.68 28.14 -5.95
CA HIS A 64 -1.30 27.75 -5.70
C HIS A 64 -0.75 26.79 -6.76
N LYS A 65 0.59 26.69 -6.83
CA LYS A 65 1.27 25.77 -7.73
C LYS A 65 1.24 24.36 -7.13
N VAL A 66 0.45 23.49 -7.74
CA VAL A 66 0.35 22.07 -7.38
C VAL A 66 0.91 21.22 -8.52
N PHE A 67 1.82 20.31 -8.21
CA PHE A 67 2.48 19.44 -9.18
C PHE A 67 2.11 17.99 -8.94
N ALA A 68 1.94 17.23 -10.02
CA ALA A 68 1.88 15.78 -9.94
C ALA A 68 3.29 15.20 -10.14
N TYR A 69 3.69 14.29 -9.28
CA TYR A 69 4.88 13.48 -9.45
C TYR A 69 4.46 12.09 -9.95
N ARG A 70 4.93 11.70 -11.12
CA ARG A 70 4.66 10.35 -11.64
C ARG A 70 5.53 9.35 -10.89
N PHE A 71 4.89 8.43 -10.19
CA PHE A 71 5.56 7.36 -9.48
C PHE A 71 5.96 6.25 -10.45
N ILE A 72 7.20 6.30 -10.90
CA ILE A 72 7.79 5.34 -11.83
C ILE A 72 8.96 4.63 -11.16
N ASP A 73 9.23 3.39 -11.59
CA ASP A 73 10.39 2.66 -11.12
C ASP A 73 11.69 3.34 -11.55
N ALA A 74 12.66 3.40 -10.65
CA ALA A 74 14.00 3.93 -10.90
C ALA A 74 14.75 3.18 -12.03
N GLY A 75 14.32 1.99 -12.41
CA GLY A 75 14.88 1.16 -13.48
C GLY A 75 14.39 1.48 -14.89
N GLY A 76 13.45 2.40 -15.08
CA GLY A 76 13.10 2.91 -16.39
C GLY A 76 11.71 2.57 -16.96
N GLY A 77 10.73 3.37 -16.64
CA GLY A 77 9.55 3.54 -17.49
C GLY A 77 8.32 2.70 -17.16
N ILE A 78 8.41 1.78 -16.22
CA ILE A 78 7.26 1.02 -15.73
C ILE A 78 6.73 1.72 -14.48
N SER A 79 5.41 1.76 -14.30
CA SER A 79 4.81 2.24 -13.04
C SER A 79 5.37 1.43 -11.88
N ALA A 80 5.87 2.12 -10.84
CA ALA A 80 6.33 1.46 -9.64
C ALA A 80 5.16 0.75 -8.95
N TYR A 81 5.48 -0.26 -8.13
CA TYR A 81 4.46 -1.04 -7.44
C TYR A 81 3.64 -0.17 -6.48
N TRP A 82 2.36 -0.19 -6.66
CA TRP A 82 1.39 0.40 -5.75
C TRP A 82 0.09 -0.41 -5.79
N ARG A 83 -0.55 -0.59 -4.64
CA ARG A 83 -1.85 -1.26 -4.52
C ARG A 83 -2.73 -0.50 -3.55
N ASP A 84 -3.99 -0.32 -3.94
CA ASP A 84 -5.03 0.09 -3.00
C ASP A 84 -5.50 -1.14 -2.23
N VAL A 85 -5.43 -1.07 -0.91
CA VAL A 85 -5.83 -2.15 0.02
C VAL A 85 -7.03 -1.73 0.87
N GLY A 86 -7.88 -0.85 0.35
CA GLY A 86 -9.04 -0.29 1.04
C GLY A 86 -10.22 -1.26 1.23
N SER A 87 -10.16 -2.46 0.65
CA SER A 87 -11.14 -3.52 0.88
C SER A 87 -10.47 -4.81 1.35
N LEU A 88 -11.22 -5.71 2.00
CA LEU A 88 -10.69 -7.01 2.44
C LEU A 88 -10.18 -7.84 1.26
N ASP A 89 -10.88 -7.82 0.14
CA ASP A 89 -10.47 -8.55 -1.06
C ASP A 89 -9.17 -7.98 -1.65
N SER A 90 -9.07 -6.66 -1.76
CA SER A 90 -7.84 -6.00 -2.26
C SER A 90 -6.64 -6.27 -1.34
N TYR A 91 -6.87 -6.21 -0.04
CA TYR A 91 -5.85 -6.54 0.95
C TYR A 91 -5.38 -7.99 0.82
N TRP A 92 -6.31 -8.93 0.72
CA TRP A 92 -6.01 -10.35 0.55
C TRP A 92 -5.24 -10.59 -0.75
N LEU A 93 -5.71 -10.05 -1.88
CA LEU A 93 -5.04 -10.18 -3.18
C LEU A 93 -3.62 -9.62 -3.16
N ALA A 94 -3.40 -8.45 -2.55
CA ALA A 94 -2.07 -7.86 -2.43
C ALA A 94 -1.11 -8.76 -1.63
N ASN A 95 -1.60 -9.39 -0.57
CA ASN A 95 -0.82 -10.34 0.20
C ASN A 95 -0.52 -11.62 -0.60
N MET A 96 -1.51 -12.15 -1.33
CA MET A 96 -1.32 -13.34 -2.16
C MET A 96 -0.35 -13.10 -3.32
N GLU A 97 -0.26 -11.86 -3.82
CA GLU A 97 0.73 -11.48 -4.81
C GLU A 97 2.17 -11.63 -4.27
N LEU A 98 2.39 -11.33 -2.99
CA LEU A 98 3.72 -11.41 -2.37
C LEU A 98 4.26 -12.84 -2.21
N VAL A 99 3.39 -13.86 -2.13
CA VAL A 99 3.81 -15.27 -2.00
C VAL A 99 4.08 -15.94 -3.34
N GLN A 100 3.87 -15.24 -4.46
CA GLN A 100 4.19 -15.75 -5.79
C GLN A 100 5.71 -15.91 -5.96
N PRO A 101 6.18 -16.84 -6.81
CA PRO A 101 7.60 -17.04 -7.08
C PRO A 101 8.33 -15.77 -7.58
N THR A 102 7.63 -14.93 -8.33
CA THR A 102 8.14 -13.67 -8.89
C THR A 102 7.13 -12.55 -8.64
N PRO A 103 7.03 -12.06 -7.40
CA PRO A 103 6.08 -11.00 -7.09
C PRO A 103 6.51 -9.68 -7.73
N SER A 104 5.53 -8.83 -8.06
CA SER A 104 5.79 -7.48 -8.59
C SER A 104 6.55 -6.60 -7.58
N LEU A 105 6.32 -6.78 -6.28
CA LEU A 105 7.09 -6.16 -5.21
C LEU A 105 8.11 -7.16 -4.65
N ASN A 106 9.39 -6.91 -4.87
CA ASN A 106 10.44 -7.71 -4.29
C ASN A 106 10.82 -7.22 -2.89
N LEU A 107 10.34 -7.90 -1.86
CA LEU A 107 10.65 -7.59 -0.46
C LEU A 107 12.13 -7.82 -0.09
N TYR A 108 12.87 -8.55 -0.92
CA TYR A 108 14.27 -8.90 -0.68
C TYR A 108 15.25 -8.03 -1.48
N ASP A 109 14.79 -6.95 -2.14
CA ASP A 109 15.68 -6.03 -2.86
C ASP A 109 16.50 -5.20 -1.88
N ALA A 110 17.78 -5.59 -1.72
CA ALA A 110 18.72 -4.88 -0.85
C ALA A 110 19.03 -3.44 -1.29
N ARG A 111 18.74 -3.08 -2.55
CA ARG A 111 18.94 -1.71 -3.07
C ARG A 111 17.81 -0.76 -2.61
N TRP A 112 16.64 -1.33 -2.27
CA TRP A 112 15.54 -0.60 -1.69
C TRP A 112 14.93 -1.40 -0.52
N PRO A 113 15.62 -1.45 0.62
CA PRO A 113 15.15 -2.20 1.78
C PRO A 113 13.90 -1.54 2.36
N ILE A 114 12.92 -2.36 2.69
CA ILE A 114 11.74 -1.90 3.42
C ILE A 114 12.10 -1.80 4.89
N TRP A 115 12.22 -0.57 5.39
CA TRP A 115 12.51 -0.29 6.78
C TRP A 115 11.25 -0.43 7.62
N THR A 116 11.19 -1.45 8.45
CA THR A 116 10.11 -1.68 9.40
C THR A 116 10.69 -2.06 10.75
N PHE A 117 9.89 -1.96 11.80
CA PHE A 117 10.29 -2.49 13.10
C PHE A 117 10.44 -4.01 12.99
N GLN A 118 11.62 -4.49 13.30
CA GLN A 118 11.93 -5.92 13.35
C GLN A 118 12.34 -6.27 14.77
N GLU A 119 11.49 -7.00 15.46
CA GLU A 119 11.86 -7.60 16.72
C GLU A 119 12.87 -8.72 16.48
N GLN A 120 13.89 -8.82 17.34
CA GLN A 120 14.86 -9.90 17.27
C GLN A 120 14.23 -11.18 17.84
N SER A 121 13.41 -11.81 17.04
CA SER A 121 12.76 -13.07 17.36
C SER A 121 13.49 -14.25 16.70
N PRO A 122 13.50 -15.43 17.30
CA PRO A 122 14.04 -16.60 16.65
C PRO A 122 13.21 -16.93 15.40
N PRO A 123 13.81 -17.60 14.40
CA PRO A 123 13.11 -17.95 13.18
C PRO A 123 11.93 -18.88 13.47
N ALA A 124 10.90 -18.79 12.62
CA ALA A 124 9.79 -19.72 12.65
C ALA A 124 10.30 -21.16 12.48
N LYS A 125 9.78 -22.08 13.28
CA LYS A 125 10.19 -23.46 13.29
C LYS A 125 9.03 -24.38 12.93
N PHE A 126 9.20 -25.15 11.88
CA PHE A 126 8.27 -26.18 11.47
C PHE A 126 8.85 -27.53 11.92
N VAL A 127 8.10 -28.25 12.73
CA VAL A 127 8.57 -29.49 13.34
C VAL A 127 7.76 -30.66 12.81
N PHE A 128 8.46 -31.66 12.32
CA PHE A 128 7.92 -32.96 12.06
C PHE A 128 8.11 -33.81 13.36
N ASP A 129 7.01 -34.15 14.00
CA ASP A 129 7.03 -34.90 15.26
C ASP A 129 6.50 -36.32 15.03
N ASP A 130 5.36 -36.44 14.39
CA ASP A 130 4.84 -37.73 13.91
C ASP A 130 3.97 -37.52 12.66
N ASP A 131 3.47 -38.60 12.06
CA ASP A 131 2.67 -38.54 10.83
C ASP A 131 1.36 -37.74 10.97
N GLN A 132 0.91 -37.49 12.18
CA GLN A 132 -0.30 -36.75 12.45
C GLN A 132 -0.04 -35.29 12.85
N ARG A 133 1.19 -34.91 13.20
CA ARG A 133 1.59 -33.59 13.70
C ARG A 133 2.71 -32.99 12.88
N ARG A 134 2.49 -32.82 11.59
CA ARG A 134 3.44 -32.18 10.68
C ARG A 134 3.22 -30.68 10.67
N GLY A 135 4.22 -29.92 11.06
CA GLY A 135 4.28 -28.48 10.78
C GLY A 135 4.66 -28.25 9.32
N MET A 136 3.79 -27.59 8.56
CA MET A 136 4.04 -27.29 7.15
C MET A 136 3.51 -25.89 6.81
N ALA A 137 4.24 -25.17 5.99
CA ALA A 137 3.77 -23.95 5.35
C ALA A 137 4.04 -24.05 3.84
N THR A 138 3.00 -23.86 3.05
CA THR A 138 3.07 -23.79 1.58
C THR A 138 2.34 -22.55 1.13
N ASP A 139 2.81 -21.91 0.06
CA ASP A 139 2.23 -20.69 -0.50
C ASP A 139 1.95 -19.61 0.58
N SER A 140 2.91 -19.44 1.49
CA SER A 140 2.76 -18.61 2.68
C SER A 140 4.04 -17.83 2.94
N MET A 141 3.88 -16.59 3.39
CA MET A 141 4.95 -15.83 4.03
C MET A 141 4.81 -15.97 5.55
N VAL A 142 5.87 -16.43 6.21
CA VAL A 142 5.89 -16.60 7.65
C VAL A 142 6.94 -15.67 8.24
N SER A 143 6.49 -14.71 9.01
CA SER A 143 7.35 -13.83 9.79
C SER A 143 8.00 -14.59 10.94
N GLY A 144 9.15 -14.14 11.45
CA GLY A 144 9.83 -14.66 12.62
C GLY A 144 9.07 -14.50 13.94
N VAL A 145 7.77 -14.70 13.90
CA VAL A 145 6.85 -14.46 15.00
C VAL A 145 6.56 -15.76 15.73
N TYR A 146 6.93 -15.79 17.00
CA TYR A 146 6.04 -16.05 18.10
C TYR A 146 5.28 -17.36 18.18
N ARG A 147 5.42 -18.04 19.27
CA ARG A 147 4.49 -18.72 20.18
C ARG A 147 3.09 -19.14 19.64
N ALA A 148 2.85 -19.22 18.36
CA ALA A 148 1.68 -19.92 17.89
C ALA A 148 1.97 -21.42 18.00
N LYS A 149 1.33 -22.10 18.94
CA LYS A 149 1.10 -23.52 18.84
C LYS A 149 0.16 -23.71 17.64
N ILE A 150 0.73 -23.83 16.46
CA ILE A 150 -0.05 -24.22 15.28
C ILE A 150 -0.43 -25.67 15.47
N VAL A 151 -1.60 -25.92 15.98
CA VAL A 151 -2.20 -27.24 16.16
C VAL A 151 -3.15 -27.59 15.00
N ALA A 152 -3.11 -26.86 13.90
CA ALA A 152 -3.97 -27.15 12.76
C ALA A 152 -3.19 -27.15 11.46
N VAL A 153 -3.27 -28.25 10.74
CA VAL A 153 -3.01 -28.29 9.30
C VAL A 153 -4.15 -27.56 8.62
N LEU A 154 -4.02 -26.27 8.39
CA LEU A 154 -4.90 -25.54 7.51
C LEU A 154 -4.39 -25.72 6.09
N GLN A 155 -4.91 -26.71 5.41
CA GLN A 155 -4.78 -26.89 3.98
C GLN A 155 -5.75 -25.92 3.30
N CYS A 156 -5.40 -24.64 3.33
CA CYS A 156 -6.07 -23.62 2.56
C CYS A 156 -4.98 -22.90 1.78
N ALA A 157 -5.04 -22.97 0.47
CA ALA A 157 -4.26 -22.09 -0.39
C ALA A 157 -4.50 -20.64 0.07
N GLY A 158 -3.44 -19.97 0.51
CA GLY A 158 -3.49 -18.56 0.90
C GLY A 158 -3.96 -18.24 2.31
N THR A 159 -3.28 -18.73 3.34
CA THR A 159 -3.56 -18.30 4.71
C THR A 159 -2.44 -17.41 5.24
N PHE A 160 -2.76 -16.15 5.52
CA PHE A 160 -1.96 -15.28 6.36
C PHE A 160 -2.34 -15.52 7.82
N LEU A 161 -1.38 -15.89 8.64
CA LEU A 161 -1.54 -15.88 10.09
C LEU A 161 -0.93 -14.57 10.62
N LEU A 162 -1.79 -13.63 10.95
CA LEU A 162 -1.43 -12.53 11.84
C LEU A 162 -1.64 -13.04 13.25
N ALA A 163 -0.57 -13.13 14.03
CA ALA A 163 -0.67 -13.37 15.46
C ALA A 163 -0.67 -12.00 16.17
N ASP A 164 -1.65 -11.80 17.05
CA ASP A 164 -1.68 -10.69 18.02
C ASP A 164 -0.58 -10.82 19.08
#